data_bc15264e92693a4c9b1d92bb357824d1
#
_entry.id   bc15264e92693a4c9b1d92bb357824d1
#
_cell.length_a   1.000
_cell.length_b   1.000
_cell.length_c   1.000
_cell.angle_alpha   90.00
_cell.angle_beta   90.00
_cell.angle_gamma   90.00
#
_symmetry.space_group_name_H-M   'P 1'
#
loop_
_entity.id
_entity.type
_entity.pdbx_description
1 polymer ?
#
loop_
_entity_poly.entity_id
_entity_poly.type
_entity_poly.pdbx_seq_one_letter_code
_entity_poly.pdbx_strand_id
1 'polypeptide(L)'
;MQLFSTLLRIGIRILIHYLPNLNFSIIKPHTSIWFIIICCLNTQSCSTRTMLRTSPNTVEMIMIKRSESILDNEAIPDSPEKSLKHCIILTQTAFGFIMDNAERELDEDYKQGLTLYAEANKYFTRAVVLGENYMFLRYPWFDEWLNNSTDKHIKFGNDEVDGLYWLAAAYGGAVSSSRGDPEWVIQLPKIGKLLDNALAIDPNWNYGSLYSAMIPYSLSRSDAPVNASEVAEGYYRKALVASDGNDLGLHVSFAENVLITSQNRSEFVRLLTLVLESNDRGIKELEVGNYMAKKRAQWLLGRTEEFFY
;
A
#
# COMPACT_ATOMS: atom_id res chain seq x y z
N MET A 1 37.43 -12.38 -1.16
CA MET A 1 37.32 -13.84 -0.96
C MET A 1 38.02 -14.37 0.28
N GLN A 2 39.09 -13.74 0.79
CA GLN A 2 39.80 -14.22 2.00
C GLN A 2 39.09 -13.92 3.34
N LEU A 3 38.31 -12.87 3.46
CA LEU A 3 37.57 -12.54 4.70
C LEU A 3 36.43 -13.54 5.02
N PHE A 4 35.79 -14.09 3.99
CA PHE A 4 34.70 -15.07 4.14
C PHE A 4 35.20 -16.43 4.68
N SER A 5 36.40 -16.85 4.30
CA SER A 5 36.99 -18.12 4.78
C SER A 5 37.42 -18.03 6.24
N THR A 6 37.77 -16.83 6.73
CA THR A 6 38.22 -16.61 8.11
C THR A 6 37.04 -16.58 9.10
N LEU A 7 35.94 -15.97 8.73
CA LEU A 7 34.69 -15.95 9.55
C LEU A 7 34.06 -17.34 9.66
N LEU A 8 34.10 -18.14 8.59
CA LEU A 8 33.59 -19.51 8.62
C LEU A 8 34.42 -20.41 9.53
N ARG A 9 35.75 -20.23 9.59
CA ARG A 9 36.67 -20.99 10.48
C ARG A 9 36.49 -20.62 11.97
N ILE A 10 36.15 -19.38 12.28
CA ILE A 10 35.91 -18.93 13.65
C ILE A 10 34.54 -19.45 14.14
N GLY A 11 33.51 -19.42 13.31
CA GLY A 11 32.17 -19.96 13.66
C GLY A 11 32.17 -21.45 13.94
N ILE A 12 32.94 -22.25 13.16
CA ILE A 12 33.08 -23.69 13.34
C ILE A 12 33.89 -24.04 14.62
N ARG A 13 34.88 -23.24 15.00
CA ARG A 13 35.64 -23.47 16.26
C ARG A 13 34.80 -23.18 17.50
N ILE A 14 33.90 -22.22 17.49
CA ILE A 14 33.01 -21.92 18.61
C ILE A 14 31.97 -23.05 18.79
N LEU A 15 31.45 -23.61 17.70
CA LEU A 15 30.46 -24.71 17.75
C LEU A 15 31.03 -26.00 18.32
N ILE A 16 32.34 -26.33 18.02
CA ILE A 16 32.99 -27.53 18.51
C ILE A 16 33.28 -27.46 20.03
N HIS A 17 33.41 -26.27 20.58
CA HIS A 17 33.70 -26.09 22.02
C HIS A 17 32.48 -26.24 22.93
N TYR A 18 31.26 -26.12 22.38
CA TYR A 18 30.01 -26.18 23.15
C TYR A 18 29.24 -27.52 23.04
N LEU A 19 29.68 -28.48 22.20
CA LEU A 19 28.99 -29.76 22.02
C LEU A 19 30.01 -30.96 22.03
N PRO A 20 30.53 -31.39 23.18
CA PRO A 20 31.57 -32.39 23.24
C PRO A 20 31.14 -33.84 22.96
N ASN A 21 29.89 -34.16 22.66
CA ASN A 21 29.41 -35.54 22.56
C ASN A 21 28.64 -35.91 21.26
N LEU A 22 28.92 -35.27 20.15
CA LEU A 22 28.35 -35.66 18.84
C LEU A 22 29.39 -36.46 18.02
N ASN A 23 29.13 -37.74 17.82
CA ASN A 23 29.93 -38.67 17.03
C ASN A 23 29.72 -38.39 15.53
N PHE A 24 30.71 -37.80 14.86
CA PHE A 24 30.65 -37.27 13.48
C PHE A 24 30.77 -38.32 12.37
N SER A 25 30.57 -39.60 12.62
CA SER A 25 30.81 -40.66 11.64
C SER A 25 29.63 -41.00 10.71
N ILE A 26 28.46 -40.30 10.77
CA ILE A 26 27.31 -40.60 9.91
C ILE A 26 26.67 -39.28 9.42
N ILE A 27 27.34 -38.52 8.58
CA ILE A 27 26.71 -37.42 7.84
C ILE A 27 26.70 -37.76 6.35
N LYS A 28 25.54 -38.25 5.86
CA LYS A 28 25.30 -38.44 4.44
C LYS A 28 25.18 -37.08 3.69
N PRO A 29 25.57 -36.97 2.42
CA PRO A 29 25.68 -35.71 1.68
C PRO A 29 24.35 -34.91 1.54
N HIS A 30 23.22 -35.50 1.87
CA HIS A 30 21.91 -34.81 1.85
C HIS A 30 21.68 -33.85 3.05
N THR A 31 22.47 -33.94 4.10
CA THR A 31 22.31 -33.06 5.28
C THR A 31 22.88 -31.65 5.06
N SER A 32 23.78 -31.49 4.12
CA SER A 32 24.35 -30.18 3.79
C SER A 32 23.35 -29.20 3.20
N ILE A 33 22.34 -29.70 2.48
CA ILE A 33 21.28 -28.88 1.89
C ILE A 33 20.34 -28.36 3.00
N TRP A 34 20.04 -29.18 3.99
CA TRP A 34 19.24 -28.76 5.14
C TRP A 34 19.92 -27.70 6.01
N PHE A 35 21.24 -27.78 6.17
CA PHE A 35 22.01 -26.77 6.90
C PHE A 35 22.04 -25.41 6.16
N ILE A 36 22.13 -25.43 4.84
CA ILE A 36 22.02 -24.21 4.02
C ILE A 36 20.62 -23.61 4.11
N ILE A 37 19.56 -24.42 4.09
CA ILE A 37 18.18 -23.97 4.24
C ILE A 37 17.92 -23.40 5.64
N ILE A 38 18.46 -24.02 6.71
CA ILE A 38 18.34 -23.52 8.09
C ILE A 38 19.16 -22.24 8.29
N CYS A 39 20.34 -22.11 7.69
CA CYS A 39 21.10 -20.84 7.68
C CYS A 39 20.37 -19.74 6.91
N CYS A 40 19.71 -20.06 5.80
CA CYS A 40 18.89 -19.12 5.06
C CYS A 40 17.61 -18.71 5.81
N LEU A 41 17.05 -19.58 6.65
CA LEU A 41 15.88 -19.28 7.48
C LEU A 41 16.23 -18.41 8.71
N ASN A 42 17.49 -18.38 9.16
CA ASN A 42 17.95 -17.54 10.27
C ASN A 42 18.55 -16.19 9.82
N THR A 43 18.71 -15.94 8.52
CA THR A 43 18.97 -14.59 8.02
C THR A 43 17.65 -13.84 7.87
N GLN A 44 17.03 -13.47 8.97
CA GLN A 44 15.97 -12.45 9.03
C GLN A 44 16.56 -11.09 8.64
N SER A 45 16.93 -10.92 7.39
CA SER A 45 17.01 -9.60 6.76
C SER A 45 17.40 -9.69 5.27
N CYS A 46 16.65 -10.42 4.48
CA CYS A 46 16.41 -9.91 3.14
C CYS A 46 15.44 -8.76 3.33
N SER A 47 15.93 -7.50 3.33
CA SER A 47 15.03 -6.37 3.43
C SER A 47 14.05 -6.44 2.26
N THR A 48 12.80 -6.08 2.48
CA THR A 48 11.75 -5.99 1.43
C THR A 48 12.32 -5.26 0.20
N ARG A 49 13.15 -4.25 0.42
CA ARG A 49 13.90 -3.52 -0.60
C ARG A 49 14.79 -4.41 -1.49
N THR A 50 15.56 -5.31 -0.89
CA THR A 50 16.42 -6.22 -1.67
C THR A 50 15.56 -7.15 -2.52
N MET A 51 14.45 -7.67 -1.97
CA MET A 51 13.53 -8.54 -2.71
C MET A 51 12.83 -7.78 -3.84
N LEU A 52 12.35 -6.56 -3.60
CA LEU A 52 11.74 -5.71 -4.64
C LEU A 52 12.70 -5.39 -5.78
N ARG A 53 14.00 -5.21 -5.49
CA ARG A 53 15.02 -4.93 -6.51
C ARG A 53 15.46 -6.16 -7.29
N THR A 54 15.58 -7.31 -6.63
CA THR A 54 16.14 -8.53 -7.23
C THR A 54 15.08 -9.47 -7.80
N SER A 55 13.88 -9.47 -7.24
CA SER A 55 12.80 -10.41 -7.59
C SER A 55 11.42 -9.79 -7.34
N PRO A 56 11.07 -8.68 -8.03
CA PRO A 56 9.79 -7.99 -7.83
C PRO A 56 8.58 -8.91 -8.02
N ASN A 57 8.60 -9.77 -9.04
CA ASN A 57 7.53 -10.73 -9.32
C ASN A 57 7.33 -11.74 -8.16
N THR A 58 8.39 -12.03 -7.40
CA THR A 58 8.28 -12.90 -6.22
C THR A 58 7.53 -12.19 -5.09
N VAL A 59 7.78 -10.90 -4.89
CA VAL A 59 7.05 -10.10 -3.89
C VAL A 59 5.57 -10.00 -4.27
N GLU A 60 5.27 -9.68 -5.53
CA GLU A 60 3.92 -9.66 -6.08
C GLU A 60 3.20 -11.00 -5.84
N MET A 61 3.81 -12.11 -6.25
CA MET A 61 3.26 -13.45 -6.06
C MET A 61 2.97 -13.78 -4.58
N ILE A 62 3.87 -13.40 -3.66
CA ILE A 62 3.69 -13.63 -2.23
C ILE A 62 2.52 -12.80 -1.70
N MET A 63 2.43 -11.53 -2.11
CA MET A 63 1.35 -10.64 -1.70
C MET A 63 -0.01 -11.14 -2.21
N ILE A 64 -0.10 -11.52 -3.48
CA ILE A 64 -1.32 -12.08 -4.08
C ILE A 64 -1.74 -13.36 -3.36
N LYS A 65 -0.87 -14.36 -3.22
CA LYS A 65 -1.20 -15.61 -2.52
C LYS A 65 -1.67 -15.40 -1.08
N ARG A 66 -1.05 -14.45 -0.37
CA ARG A 66 -1.47 -14.13 0.99
C ARG A 66 -2.86 -13.49 1.01
N SER A 67 -3.14 -12.64 0.06
CA SER A 67 -4.43 -11.97 -0.07
C SER A 67 -5.53 -12.93 -0.51
N GLU A 68 -5.27 -13.85 -1.44
CA GLU A 68 -6.18 -14.93 -1.83
C GLU A 68 -6.61 -15.76 -0.62
N SER A 69 -5.66 -16.14 0.24
CA SER A 69 -5.98 -16.88 1.48
C SER A 69 -6.88 -16.09 2.46
N ILE A 70 -6.86 -14.75 2.41
CA ILE A 70 -7.76 -13.91 3.20
C ILE A 70 -9.13 -13.82 2.53
N LEU A 71 -9.20 -13.76 1.19
CA LEU A 71 -10.45 -13.73 0.43
C LEU A 71 -11.22 -15.04 0.55
N ASP A 72 -10.53 -16.18 0.45
CA ASP A 72 -11.11 -17.51 0.53
C ASP A 72 -11.68 -17.82 1.92
N ASN A 73 -11.21 -17.10 2.94
CA ASN A 73 -11.72 -17.23 4.29
C ASN A 73 -12.88 -16.25 4.53
N GLU A 74 -14.11 -16.74 4.39
CA GLU A 74 -15.33 -15.95 4.61
C GLU A 74 -15.50 -15.49 6.07
N ALA A 75 -14.87 -16.16 7.03
CA ALA A 75 -15.00 -15.81 8.44
C ALA A 75 -14.43 -14.41 8.73
N ILE A 76 -15.18 -13.64 9.51
CA ILE A 76 -14.74 -12.34 10.01
C ILE A 76 -13.96 -12.59 11.32
N PRO A 77 -12.73 -12.05 11.45
CA PRO A 77 -11.94 -12.23 12.65
C PRO A 77 -12.59 -11.59 13.89
N ASP A 78 -12.48 -12.26 15.04
CA ASP A 78 -12.93 -11.72 16.34
C ASP A 78 -11.91 -10.72 16.94
N SER A 79 -10.67 -10.67 16.41
CA SER A 79 -9.63 -9.74 16.84
C SER A 79 -9.59 -8.50 15.95
N PRO A 80 -9.67 -7.30 16.56
CA PRO A 80 -9.51 -6.04 15.83
C PRO A 80 -8.20 -5.98 15.05
N GLU A 81 -7.08 -6.35 15.67
CA GLU A 81 -5.75 -6.28 15.05
C GLU A 81 -5.64 -7.20 13.83
N LYS A 82 -6.26 -8.38 13.88
CA LYS A 82 -6.30 -9.30 12.74
C LYS A 82 -7.16 -8.73 11.62
N SER A 83 -8.30 -8.12 11.94
CA SER A 83 -9.18 -7.46 10.97
C SER A 83 -8.47 -6.31 10.26
N LEU A 84 -7.82 -5.42 11.01
CA LEU A 84 -7.05 -4.31 10.43
C LEU A 84 -5.90 -4.82 9.56
N LYS A 85 -5.13 -5.79 10.04
CA LYS A 85 -4.03 -6.39 9.26
C LYS A 85 -4.50 -6.98 7.93
N HIS A 86 -5.65 -7.66 7.93
CA HIS A 86 -6.22 -8.22 6.70
C HIS A 86 -6.74 -7.12 5.77
N CYS A 87 -7.40 -6.08 6.30
CA CYS A 87 -7.81 -4.90 5.54
C CYS A 87 -6.61 -4.27 4.84
N ILE A 88 -5.50 -4.03 5.55
CA ILE A 88 -4.27 -3.47 5.00
C ILE A 88 -3.71 -4.33 3.86
N ILE A 89 -3.58 -5.64 4.07
CA ILE A 89 -3.01 -6.56 3.08
C ILE A 89 -3.83 -6.56 1.80
N LEU A 90 -5.16 -6.67 1.91
CA LEU A 90 -6.05 -6.67 0.74
C LEU A 90 -5.99 -5.34 0.00
N THR A 91 -6.05 -4.22 0.71
CA THR A 91 -6.00 -2.87 0.14
C THR A 91 -4.69 -2.62 -0.59
N GLN A 92 -3.55 -2.94 0.03
CA GLN A 92 -2.23 -2.78 -0.59
C GLN A 92 -2.05 -3.68 -1.81
N THR A 93 -2.51 -4.93 -1.76
CA THR A 93 -2.41 -5.86 -2.89
C THR A 93 -3.26 -5.38 -4.06
N ALA A 94 -4.49 -4.95 -3.78
CA ALA A 94 -5.40 -4.48 -4.81
C ALA A 94 -4.89 -3.21 -5.51
N PHE A 95 -4.44 -2.20 -4.78
CA PHE A 95 -3.86 -0.99 -5.38
C PHE A 95 -2.54 -1.25 -6.09
N GLY A 96 -1.60 -1.92 -5.41
CA GLY A 96 -0.23 -2.03 -5.86
C GLY A 96 -0.04 -2.96 -7.06
N PHE A 97 -0.88 -3.99 -7.21
CA PHE A 97 -0.68 -4.99 -8.23
C PHE A 97 -1.88 -5.17 -9.14
N ILE A 98 -3.09 -5.37 -8.59
CA ILE A 98 -4.24 -5.75 -9.41
C ILE A 98 -4.74 -4.55 -10.22
N MET A 99 -4.94 -3.39 -9.61
CA MET A 99 -5.41 -2.19 -10.32
C MET A 99 -4.38 -1.64 -11.29
N ASP A 100 -3.08 -1.62 -10.93
CA ASP A 100 -2.02 -1.17 -11.85
C ASP A 100 -1.99 -2.05 -13.10
N ASN A 101 -2.16 -3.37 -12.95
CA ASN A 101 -2.25 -4.29 -14.07
C ASN A 101 -3.57 -4.09 -14.85
N ALA A 102 -4.70 -3.87 -14.15
CA ALA A 102 -6.00 -3.65 -14.80
C ALA A 102 -5.96 -2.45 -15.76
N GLU A 103 -5.34 -1.35 -15.33
CA GLU A 103 -5.21 -0.14 -16.18
C GLU A 103 -4.33 -0.36 -17.40
N ARG A 104 -3.25 -1.14 -17.26
CA ARG A 104 -2.36 -1.49 -18.39
C ARG A 104 -3.08 -2.38 -19.40
N GLU A 105 -3.82 -3.37 -18.91
CA GLU A 105 -4.56 -4.30 -19.75
C GLU A 105 -5.75 -3.65 -20.46
N LEU A 106 -6.33 -2.55 -19.96
CA LEU A 106 -7.41 -1.85 -20.67
C LEU A 106 -7.00 -1.41 -22.07
N ASP A 107 -5.73 -1.12 -22.30
CA ASP A 107 -5.22 -0.68 -23.59
C ASP A 107 -4.91 -1.86 -24.53
N GLU A 108 -4.49 -2.99 -23.99
CA GLU A 108 -4.10 -4.19 -24.75
C GLU A 108 -5.29 -5.14 -24.96
N ASP A 109 -6.00 -5.46 -23.89
CA ASP A 109 -7.23 -6.27 -23.88
C ASP A 109 -8.25 -5.65 -22.93
N TYR A 110 -9.16 -4.85 -23.47
CA TYR A 110 -10.20 -4.15 -22.70
C TYR A 110 -11.02 -5.09 -21.81
N LYS A 111 -11.35 -6.30 -22.31
CA LYS A 111 -12.13 -7.27 -21.56
C LYS A 111 -11.34 -7.82 -20.36
N GLN A 112 -10.06 -8.10 -20.57
CA GLN A 112 -9.18 -8.56 -19.51
C GLN A 112 -8.98 -7.46 -18.46
N GLY A 113 -8.77 -6.21 -18.89
CA GLY A 113 -8.69 -5.05 -17.99
C GLY A 113 -9.93 -4.91 -17.09
N LEU A 114 -11.15 -5.04 -17.67
CA LEU A 114 -12.39 -5.03 -16.90
C LEU A 114 -12.48 -6.20 -15.90
N THR A 115 -11.99 -7.38 -16.28
CA THR A 115 -11.96 -8.55 -15.39
C THR A 115 -11.06 -8.29 -14.19
N LEU A 116 -9.89 -7.69 -14.40
CA LEU A 116 -8.97 -7.33 -13.32
C LEU A 116 -9.53 -6.22 -12.42
N TYR A 117 -10.26 -5.24 -12.98
CA TYR A 117 -10.97 -4.25 -12.15
C TYR A 117 -12.03 -4.91 -11.26
N ALA A 118 -12.81 -5.84 -11.80
CA ALA A 118 -13.79 -6.59 -11.01
C ALA A 118 -13.12 -7.45 -9.93
N GLU A 119 -11.95 -8.00 -10.22
CA GLU A 119 -11.12 -8.70 -9.24
C GLU A 119 -10.65 -7.75 -8.15
N ALA A 120 -10.05 -6.62 -8.48
CA ALA A 120 -9.63 -5.60 -7.51
C ALA A 120 -10.80 -5.16 -6.61
N ASN A 121 -12.00 -5.00 -7.19
CA ASN A 121 -13.20 -4.63 -6.44
C ASN A 121 -13.57 -5.66 -5.36
N LYS A 122 -13.40 -6.95 -5.62
CA LYS A 122 -13.61 -8.01 -4.60
C LYS A 122 -12.66 -7.85 -3.42
N TYR A 123 -11.38 -7.53 -3.69
CA TYR A 123 -10.39 -7.30 -2.65
C TYR A 123 -10.76 -6.09 -1.78
N PHE A 124 -11.10 -4.97 -2.41
CA PHE A 124 -11.50 -3.76 -1.69
C PHE A 124 -12.81 -3.95 -0.93
N THR A 125 -13.80 -4.61 -1.51
CA THR A 125 -15.07 -4.93 -0.82
C THR A 125 -14.79 -5.74 0.45
N ARG A 126 -13.94 -6.75 0.37
CA ARG A 126 -13.56 -7.54 1.54
C ARG A 126 -12.75 -6.70 2.54
N ALA A 127 -11.87 -5.84 2.05
CA ALA A 127 -11.10 -4.93 2.90
C ALA A 127 -12.00 -3.94 3.67
N VAL A 128 -13.04 -3.41 3.03
CA VAL A 128 -14.06 -2.56 3.69
C VAL A 128 -14.72 -3.32 4.84
N VAL A 129 -15.23 -4.53 4.60
CA VAL A 129 -15.86 -5.35 5.64
C VAL A 129 -14.92 -5.58 6.83
N LEU A 130 -13.64 -5.84 6.57
CA LEU A 130 -12.64 -6.08 7.62
C LEU A 130 -12.25 -4.79 8.36
N GLY A 131 -12.17 -3.67 7.65
CA GLY A 131 -11.90 -2.37 8.25
C GLY A 131 -13.08 -1.88 9.11
N GLU A 132 -14.30 -2.07 8.65
CA GLU A 132 -15.51 -1.79 9.44
C GLU A 132 -15.57 -2.67 10.68
N ASN A 133 -15.26 -3.98 10.55
CA ASN A 133 -15.22 -4.88 11.70
C ASN A 133 -14.16 -4.46 12.73
N TYR A 134 -12.97 -4.02 12.29
CA TYR A 134 -11.96 -3.46 13.19
C TYR A 134 -12.53 -2.31 14.02
N MET A 135 -13.18 -1.37 13.36
CA MET A 135 -13.74 -0.20 14.01
C MET A 135 -14.95 -0.56 14.90
N PHE A 136 -15.83 -1.46 14.47
CA PHE A 136 -16.99 -1.92 15.23
C PHE A 136 -16.60 -2.64 16.53
N LEU A 137 -15.58 -3.49 16.51
CA LEU A 137 -15.10 -4.18 17.71
C LEU A 137 -14.53 -3.22 18.76
N ARG A 138 -14.06 -2.04 18.35
CA ARG A 138 -13.53 -1.00 19.25
C ARG A 138 -14.61 0.03 19.63
N TYR A 139 -15.54 0.29 18.73
CA TYR A 139 -16.59 1.31 18.86
C TYR A 139 -17.93 0.73 18.41
N PRO A 140 -18.76 0.20 19.32
CA PRO A 140 -20.03 -0.46 18.94
C PRO A 140 -21.02 0.40 18.14
N TRP A 141 -20.86 1.74 18.17
CA TRP A 141 -21.70 2.69 17.43
C TRP A 141 -21.05 3.21 16.16
N PHE A 142 -19.99 2.56 15.69
CA PHE A 142 -19.21 3.04 14.55
C PHE A 142 -20.03 3.06 13.26
N ASP A 143 -20.84 2.04 13.02
CA ASP A 143 -21.69 1.97 11.83
C ASP A 143 -22.70 3.13 11.79
N GLU A 144 -23.42 3.37 12.87
CA GLU A 144 -24.36 4.48 12.95
C GLU A 144 -23.64 5.84 12.82
N TRP A 145 -22.47 5.97 13.42
CA TRP A 145 -21.66 7.17 13.29
C TRP A 145 -21.22 7.37 11.83
N LEU A 146 -20.68 6.32 11.17
CA LEU A 146 -20.19 6.41 9.81
C LEU A 146 -21.30 6.78 8.81
N ASN A 147 -22.49 6.25 9.02
CA ASN A 147 -23.68 6.49 8.19
C ASN A 147 -24.47 7.76 8.60
N ASN A 148 -24.02 8.56 9.54
CA ASN A 148 -24.72 9.74 10.07
C ASN A 148 -26.14 9.43 10.59
N SER A 149 -26.35 8.22 11.12
CA SER A 149 -27.65 7.77 11.64
C SER A 149 -27.79 7.90 13.17
N THR A 150 -26.84 8.56 13.81
CA THR A 150 -26.84 8.82 15.26
C THR A 150 -26.24 10.19 15.58
N ASP A 151 -26.71 10.81 16.66
CA ASP A 151 -26.10 12.03 17.24
C ASP A 151 -24.92 11.70 18.18
N LYS A 152 -24.58 10.42 18.34
CA LYS A 152 -23.46 10.01 19.19
C LYS A 152 -22.13 10.40 18.54
N HIS A 153 -21.28 11.03 19.33
CA HIS A 153 -19.93 11.36 18.91
C HIS A 153 -18.96 10.26 19.35
N ILE A 154 -18.09 9.84 18.43
CA ILE A 154 -16.95 8.98 18.74
C ILE A 154 -15.72 9.87 18.84
N LYS A 155 -15.01 9.79 19.97
CA LYS A 155 -13.71 10.42 20.15
C LYS A 155 -12.65 9.38 19.88
N PHE A 156 -12.06 9.43 18.69
CA PHE A 156 -10.93 8.59 18.32
C PHE A 156 -9.63 9.08 18.98
N GLY A 157 -8.70 8.17 19.26
CA GLY A 157 -7.35 8.45 19.73
C GLY A 157 -6.30 8.17 18.66
N ASN A 158 -5.02 8.29 19.03
CA ASN A 158 -3.92 8.05 18.08
C ASN A 158 -3.87 6.61 17.56
N ASP A 159 -4.33 5.65 18.35
CA ASP A 159 -4.32 4.22 17.98
C ASP A 159 -5.33 3.88 16.86
N GLU A 160 -6.26 4.79 16.56
CA GLU A 160 -7.29 4.61 15.54
C GLU A 160 -6.92 5.23 14.18
N VAL A 161 -5.86 6.02 14.09
CA VAL A 161 -5.47 6.69 12.83
C VAL A 161 -5.21 5.68 11.73
N ASP A 162 -4.52 4.57 12.04
CA ASP A 162 -4.33 3.45 11.11
C ASP A 162 -5.67 2.90 10.58
N GLY A 163 -6.59 2.61 11.49
CA GLY A 163 -7.90 2.06 11.12
C GLY A 163 -8.73 3.00 10.26
N LEU A 164 -8.76 4.28 10.62
CA LEU A 164 -9.47 5.32 9.87
C LEU A 164 -8.88 5.47 8.46
N TYR A 165 -7.56 5.53 8.34
CA TYR A 165 -6.87 5.66 7.06
C TYR A 165 -7.10 4.45 6.16
N TRP A 166 -6.85 3.23 6.66
CA TRP A 166 -6.93 2.04 5.83
C TRP A 166 -8.37 1.70 5.43
N LEU A 167 -9.35 2.00 6.29
CA LEU A 167 -10.76 1.89 5.91
C LEU A 167 -11.14 2.91 4.83
N ALA A 168 -10.66 4.16 4.95
CA ALA A 168 -10.87 5.18 3.91
C ALA A 168 -10.22 4.77 2.59
N ALA A 169 -9.00 4.21 2.62
CA ALA A 169 -8.31 3.70 1.45
C ALA A 169 -9.05 2.52 0.80
N ALA A 170 -9.58 1.59 1.60
CA ALA A 170 -10.39 0.47 1.11
C ALA A 170 -11.66 0.96 0.40
N TYR A 171 -12.39 1.91 0.99
CA TYR A 171 -13.54 2.55 0.34
C TYR A 171 -13.15 3.27 -0.96
N GLY A 172 -12.05 4.04 -0.94
CA GLY A 172 -11.54 4.72 -2.13
C GLY A 172 -11.19 3.75 -3.25
N GLY A 173 -10.58 2.61 -2.91
CA GLY A 173 -10.29 1.55 -3.85
C GLY A 173 -11.55 0.87 -4.41
N ALA A 174 -12.55 0.61 -3.56
CA ALA A 174 -13.83 0.05 -3.99
C ALA A 174 -14.56 0.99 -4.96
N VAL A 175 -14.61 2.29 -4.66
CA VAL A 175 -15.18 3.31 -5.56
C VAL A 175 -14.43 3.32 -6.89
N SER A 176 -13.11 3.40 -6.87
CA SER A 176 -12.29 3.50 -8.10
C SER A 176 -12.40 2.25 -8.97
N SER A 177 -12.34 1.07 -8.36
CA SER A 177 -12.42 -0.21 -9.08
C SER A 177 -13.83 -0.54 -9.57
N SER A 178 -14.86 0.04 -8.97
CA SER A 178 -16.25 -0.15 -9.39
C SER A 178 -16.59 0.50 -10.73
N ARG A 179 -15.73 1.42 -11.21
CA ARG A 179 -15.88 2.16 -12.47
C ARG A 179 -17.22 2.89 -12.59
N GLY A 180 -17.65 3.50 -11.49
CA GLY A 180 -18.84 4.34 -11.44
C GLY A 180 -20.11 3.61 -10.99
N ASP A 181 -20.00 2.45 -10.39
CA ASP A 181 -21.14 1.78 -9.76
C ASP A 181 -21.76 2.69 -8.68
N PRO A 182 -23.04 3.06 -8.81
CA PRO A 182 -23.72 3.94 -7.87
C PRO A 182 -23.69 3.44 -6.42
N GLU A 183 -23.69 2.12 -6.18
CA GLU A 183 -23.63 1.54 -4.83
C GLU A 183 -22.30 1.91 -4.12
N TRP A 184 -21.23 2.07 -4.87
CA TRP A 184 -19.94 2.51 -4.33
C TRP A 184 -19.79 4.05 -4.35
N VAL A 185 -20.27 4.72 -5.39
CA VAL A 185 -20.16 6.19 -5.51
C VAL A 185 -20.85 6.91 -4.35
N ILE A 186 -22.00 6.41 -3.87
CA ILE A 186 -22.69 6.98 -2.71
C ILE A 186 -21.91 6.87 -1.39
N GLN A 187 -20.84 6.05 -1.35
CA GLN A 187 -19.98 5.90 -0.17
C GLN A 187 -18.88 6.98 -0.09
N LEU A 188 -18.67 7.78 -1.13
CA LEU A 188 -17.66 8.84 -1.14
C LEU A 188 -17.63 9.72 0.12
N PRO A 189 -18.77 10.17 0.70
CA PRO A 189 -18.75 10.96 1.92
C PRO A 189 -18.12 10.26 3.13
N LYS A 190 -18.17 8.92 3.19
CA LYS A 190 -17.54 8.15 4.26
C LYS A 190 -16.02 8.31 4.24
N ILE A 191 -15.42 8.34 3.03
CA ILE A 191 -13.98 8.54 2.86
C ILE A 191 -13.54 9.85 3.49
N GLY A 192 -14.24 10.96 3.16
CA GLY A 192 -13.94 12.26 3.75
C GLY A 192 -14.08 12.26 5.26
N LYS A 193 -15.19 11.70 5.78
CA LYS A 193 -15.42 11.62 7.22
C LYS A 193 -14.30 10.87 7.96
N LEU A 194 -13.82 9.77 7.41
CA LEU A 194 -12.72 8.98 7.98
C LEU A 194 -11.40 9.76 7.93
N LEU A 195 -11.05 10.33 6.77
CA LEU A 195 -9.81 11.10 6.59
C LEU A 195 -9.78 12.37 7.44
N ASP A 196 -10.89 13.12 7.52
CA ASP A 196 -10.97 14.34 8.33
C ASP A 196 -10.77 14.05 9.83
N ASN A 197 -11.34 12.93 10.33
CA ASN A 197 -11.11 12.52 11.71
C ASN A 197 -9.66 12.07 11.94
N ALA A 198 -9.07 11.32 11.02
CA ALA A 198 -7.66 10.93 11.11
C ALA A 198 -6.71 12.15 11.08
N LEU A 199 -6.96 13.11 10.19
CA LEU A 199 -6.21 14.38 10.10
C LEU A 199 -6.32 15.24 11.36
N ALA A 200 -7.49 15.23 12.02
CA ALA A 200 -7.67 15.94 13.27
C ALA A 200 -6.86 15.35 14.43
N ILE A 201 -6.47 14.08 14.36
CA ILE A 201 -5.70 13.37 15.39
C ILE A 201 -4.20 13.53 15.12
N ASP A 202 -3.73 13.10 13.96
CA ASP A 202 -2.31 13.17 13.58
C ASP A 202 -2.15 13.51 12.08
N PRO A 203 -2.05 14.79 11.75
CA PRO A 203 -1.91 15.24 10.36
C PRO A 203 -0.59 14.79 9.69
N ASN A 204 0.42 14.43 10.48
CA ASN A 204 1.73 14.00 9.98
C ASN A 204 1.88 12.47 9.96
N TRP A 205 0.81 11.73 10.31
CA TRP A 205 0.83 10.29 10.34
C TRP A 205 1.41 9.71 9.05
N ASN A 206 2.28 8.73 9.20
CA ASN A 206 2.92 7.99 8.12
C ASN A 206 3.44 8.90 6.98
N TYR A 207 4.28 9.88 7.34
CA TYR A 207 4.90 10.80 6.39
C TYR A 207 3.89 11.61 5.56
N GLY A 208 2.73 11.97 6.15
CA GLY A 208 1.71 12.79 5.50
C GLY A 208 0.81 12.02 4.53
N SER A 209 0.70 10.69 4.66
CA SER A 209 -0.17 9.86 3.81
C SER A 209 -1.63 10.29 3.84
N LEU A 210 -2.11 10.86 4.96
CA LEU A 210 -3.46 11.43 5.06
C LEU A 210 -3.65 12.60 4.10
N TYR A 211 -2.69 13.50 3.99
CA TYR A 211 -2.73 14.59 3.03
C TYR A 211 -2.67 14.06 1.59
N SER A 212 -1.84 13.04 1.33
CA SER A 212 -1.78 12.40 0.01
C SER A 212 -3.13 11.81 -0.41
N ALA A 213 -3.85 11.17 0.51
CA ALA A 213 -5.19 10.61 0.24
C ALA A 213 -6.25 11.70 -0.01
N MET A 214 -6.09 12.89 0.57
CA MET A 214 -6.99 14.02 0.34
C MET A 214 -6.86 14.61 -1.07
N ILE A 215 -5.78 14.38 -1.81
CA ILE A 215 -5.61 14.90 -3.18
C ILE A 215 -6.70 14.36 -4.10
N PRO A 216 -6.80 13.04 -4.38
CA PRO A 216 -7.85 12.50 -5.24
C PRO A 216 -9.24 12.68 -4.63
N TYR A 217 -9.38 12.59 -3.31
CA TYR A 217 -10.66 12.79 -2.66
C TYR A 217 -11.24 14.19 -2.90
N SER A 218 -10.43 15.24 -2.78
CA SER A 218 -10.87 16.63 -3.00
C SER A 218 -11.45 16.87 -4.40
N LEU A 219 -11.00 16.11 -5.38
CA LEU A 219 -11.43 16.22 -6.77
C LEU A 219 -12.65 15.34 -7.08
N SER A 220 -12.84 14.24 -6.32
CA SER A 220 -13.85 13.22 -6.61
C SER A 220 -15.15 13.40 -5.82
N ARG A 221 -15.11 14.15 -4.70
CA ARG A 221 -16.31 14.35 -3.86
C ARG A 221 -17.41 15.11 -4.61
N SER A 222 -18.67 14.73 -4.35
CA SER A 222 -19.84 15.31 -5.04
C SER A 222 -20.08 16.80 -4.76
N ASP A 223 -19.59 17.29 -3.62
CA ASP A 223 -19.65 18.68 -3.18
C ASP A 223 -18.29 19.40 -3.35
N ALA A 224 -17.47 18.95 -4.32
CA ALA A 224 -16.20 19.56 -4.60
C ALA A 224 -16.36 21.06 -4.94
N PRO A 225 -15.57 21.96 -4.34
CA PRO A 225 -15.63 23.38 -4.64
C PRO A 225 -15.11 23.65 -6.07
N VAL A 226 -15.49 24.80 -6.62
CA VAL A 226 -15.00 25.22 -7.97
C VAL A 226 -13.48 25.22 -8.07
N ASN A 227 -12.79 25.53 -6.97
CA ASN A 227 -11.33 25.52 -6.87
C ASN A 227 -10.78 24.21 -6.29
N ALA A 228 -11.40 23.06 -6.54
CA ALA A 228 -10.97 21.76 -6.02
C ALA A 228 -9.50 21.44 -6.36
N SER A 229 -9.01 21.85 -7.53
CA SER A 229 -7.61 21.67 -7.93
C SER A 229 -6.64 22.45 -7.02
N GLU A 230 -6.98 23.67 -6.61
CA GLU A 230 -6.19 24.46 -5.66
C GLU A 230 -6.18 23.83 -4.26
N VAL A 231 -7.34 23.27 -3.86
CA VAL A 231 -7.46 22.52 -2.60
C VAL A 231 -6.56 21.28 -2.64
N ALA A 232 -6.60 20.51 -3.71
CA ALA A 232 -5.74 19.34 -3.92
C ALA A 232 -4.25 19.71 -3.92
N GLU A 233 -3.88 20.82 -4.57
CA GLU A 233 -2.50 21.36 -4.52
C GLU A 233 -2.09 21.77 -3.10
N GLY A 234 -3.01 22.35 -2.32
CA GLY A 234 -2.80 22.66 -0.91
C GLY A 234 -2.46 21.41 -0.08
N TYR A 235 -3.15 20.29 -0.32
CA TYR A 235 -2.85 19.00 0.31
C TYR A 235 -1.52 18.42 -0.18
N TYR A 236 -1.22 18.53 -1.47
CA TYR A 236 0.07 18.13 -2.02
C TYR A 236 1.24 18.83 -1.31
N ARG A 237 1.16 20.16 -1.12
CA ARG A 237 2.20 20.93 -0.43
C ARG A 237 2.36 20.49 1.04
N LYS A 238 1.26 20.22 1.75
CA LYS A 238 1.31 19.73 3.13
C LYS A 238 1.95 18.34 3.21
N ALA A 239 1.57 17.41 2.33
CA ALA A 239 2.15 16.08 2.25
C ALA A 239 3.66 16.14 1.90
N LEU A 240 4.06 17.05 1.00
CA LEU A 240 5.46 17.24 0.64
C LEU A 240 6.32 17.67 1.83
N VAL A 241 5.79 18.58 2.66
CA VAL A 241 6.46 19.02 3.91
C VAL A 241 6.52 17.86 4.92
N ALA A 242 5.41 17.14 5.13
CA ALA A 242 5.33 16.07 6.11
C ALA A 242 6.24 14.88 5.77
N SER A 243 6.43 14.58 4.47
CA SER A 243 7.30 13.51 4.00
C SER A 243 8.77 13.94 3.82
N ASP A 244 9.10 15.22 3.95
CA ASP A 244 10.40 15.78 3.53
C ASP A 244 10.78 15.34 2.09
N GLY A 245 9.77 15.25 1.21
CA GLY A 245 9.93 14.83 -0.18
C GLY A 245 10.29 13.34 -0.37
N ASN A 246 10.17 12.52 0.68
CA ASN A 246 10.54 11.10 0.59
C ASN A 246 9.41 10.20 0.09
N ASP A 247 8.15 10.64 0.11
CA ASP A 247 7.02 9.91 -0.48
C ASP A 247 6.94 10.23 -1.98
N LEU A 248 7.45 9.32 -2.79
CA LEU A 248 7.43 9.48 -4.25
C LEU A 248 6.02 9.28 -4.84
N GLY A 249 5.17 8.53 -4.16
CA GLY A 249 3.77 8.32 -4.56
C GLY A 249 2.97 9.61 -4.59
N LEU A 250 3.32 10.55 -3.72
CA LEU A 250 2.73 11.89 -3.67
C LEU A 250 2.86 12.62 -5.00
N HIS A 251 4.05 12.59 -5.62
CA HIS A 251 4.29 13.27 -6.92
C HIS A 251 3.50 12.62 -8.04
N VAL A 252 3.41 11.28 -8.04
CA VAL A 252 2.63 10.52 -9.01
C VAL A 252 1.14 10.85 -8.86
N SER A 253 0.61 10.79 -7.65
CA SER A 253 -0.80 11.11 -7.38
C SER A 253 -1.16 12.53 -7.81
N PHE A 254 -0.31 13.52 -7.54
CA PHE A 254 -0.54 14.89 -7.98
C PHE A 254 -0.48 15.03 -9.51
N ALA A 255 0.49 14.37 -10.15
CA ALA A 255 0.63 14.39 -11.61
C ALA A 255 -0.62 13.82 -12.29
N GLU A 256 -1.11 12.67 -11.86
CA GLU A 256 -2.28 12.01 -12.45
C GLU A 256 -3.58 12.77 -12.19
N ASN A 257 -3.83 13.19 -10.96
CA ASN A 257 -5.14 13.71 -10.58
C ASN A 257 -5.28 15.21 -10.91
N VAL A 258 -4.20 15.98 -10.87
CA VAL A 258 -4.24 17.44 -11.01
C VAL A 258 -3.63 17.91 -12.33
N LEU A 259 -2.41 17.44 -12.66
CA LEU A 259 -1.68 18.02 -13.80
C LEU A 259 -2.22 17.56 -15.15
N ILE A 260 -2.73 16.34 -15.28
CA ILE A 260 -3.43 15.90 -16.51
C ILE A 260 -4.68 16.74 -16.70
N THR A 261 -5.52 16.87 -15.68
CA THR A 261 -6.77 17.65 -15.76
C THR A 261 -6.52 19.13 -16.09
N SER A 262 -5.46 19.73 -15.50
CA SER A 262 -5.07 21.12 -15.76
C SER A 262 -4.23 21.31 -17.03
N GLN A 263 -3.97 20.25 -17.78
CA GLN A 263 -3.15 20.24 -19.00
C GLN A 263 -1.75 20.84 -18.78
N ASN A 264 -1.18 20.66 -17.58
CA ASN A 264 0.15 21.14 -17.25
C ASN A 264 1.23 20.08 -17.55
N ARG A 265 1.46 19.86 -18.87
CA ARG A 265 2.41 18.88 -19.38
C ARG A 265 3.83 19.06 -18.82
N SER A 266 4.30 20.30 -18.76
CA SER A 266 5.69 20.57 -18.34
C SER A 266 5.95 20.13 -16.90
N GLU A 267 5.03 20.43 -16.01
CA GLU A 267 5.14 20.04 -14.60
C GLU A 267 4.92 18.54 -14.40
N PHE A 268 4.00 17.93 -15.16
CA PHE A 268 3.79 16.48 -15.18
C PHE A 268 5.08 15.73 -15.51
N VAL A 269 5.72 16.08 -16.63
CA VAL A 269 6.99 15.45 -17.04
C VAL A 269 8.08 15.71 -15.99
N ARG A 270 8.18 16.94 -15.46
CA ARG A 270 9.16 17.29 -14.43
C ARG A 270 9.02 16.45 -13.18
N LEU A 271 7.80 16.32 -12.63
CA LEU A 271 7.57 15.57 -11.40
C LEU A 271 7.81 14.07 -11.57
N LEU A 272 7.34 13.48 -12.67
CA LEU A 272 7.54 12.06 -12.91
C LEU A 272 9.00 11.71 -13.18
N THR A 273 9.75 12.60 -13.84
CA THR A 273 11.20 12.46 -14.01
C THR A 273 11.91 12.52 -12.66
N LEU A 274 11.53 13.48 -11.79
CA LEU A 274 12.04 13.56 -10.41
C LEU A 274 11.81 12.25 -9.65
N VAL A 275 10.62 11.62 -9.78
CA VAL A 275 10.33 10.32 -9.15
C VAL A 275 11.31 9.25 -9.63
N LEU A 276 11.59 9.16 -10.95
CA LEU A 276 12.51 8.15 -11.50
C LEU A 276 13.96 8.37 -11.04
N GLU A 277 14.41 9.63 -11.02
CA GLU A 277 15.78 10.00 -10.66
C GLU A 277 16.03 10.00 -9.15
N SER A 278 14.97 10.04 -8.32
CA SER A 278 15.09 10.07 -6.88
C SER A 278 15.80 8.84 -6.34
N ASN A 279 16.76 9.07 -5.46
CA ASN A 279 17.38 7.99 -4.69
C ASN A 279 16.50 7.65 -3.49
N ASP A 280 16.22 6.37 -3.35
CA ASP A 280 15.52 5.86 -2.18
C ASP A 280 16.40 6.04 -0.93
N ARG A 281 15.92 6.84 0.04
CA ARG A 281 16.63 7.14 1.29
C ARG A 281 16.58 5.99 2.32
N GLY A 282 15.94 4.87 1.97
CA GLY A 282 15.87 3.67 2.82
C GLY A 282 14.87 3.80 3.98
N ILE A 283 13.84 4.63 3.83
CA ILE A 283 12.72 4.70 4.77
C ILE A 283 11.86 3.47 4.53
N LYS A 284 11.87 2.55 5.50
CA LYS A 284 11.25 1.23 5.39
C LYS A 284 9.75 1.31 5.08
N GLU A 285 9.07 2.24 5.70
CA GLU A 285 7.63 2.45 5.57
C GLU A 285 7.24 2.88 4.15
N LEU A 286 8.12 3.56 3.44
CA LEU A 286 7.90 4.08 2.08
C LEU A 286 8.48 3.19 0.97
N GLU A 287 9.27 2.17 1.30
CA GLU A 287 10.00 1.35 0.31
C GLU A 287 9.09 0.75 -0.78
N VAL A 288 8.00 0.11 -0.37
CA VAL A 288 7.05 -0.53 -1.29
C VAL A 288 6.31 0.53 -2.11
N GLY A 289 5.81 1.57 -1.44
CA GLY A 289 5.11 2.69 -2.09
C GLY A 289 5.99 3.39 -3.12
N ASN A 290 7.25 3.69 -2.77
CA ASN A 290 8.19 4.33 -3.67
C ASN A 290 8.60 3.44 -4.86
N TYR A 291 8.71 2.12 -4.66
CA TYR A 291 8.91 1.19 -5.77
C TYR A 291 7.73 1.23 -6.75
N MET A 292 6.50 1.18 -6.24
CA MET A 292 5.29 1.25 -7.08
C MET A 292 5.16 2.62 -7.77
N ALA A 293 5.48 3.70 -7.06
CA ALA A 293 5.49 5.05 -7.62
C ALA A 293 6.44 5.19 -8.82
N LYS A 294 7.64 4.60 -8.74
CA LYS A 294 8.58 4.59 -9.87
C LYS A 294 8.06 3.79 -11.06
N LYS A 295 7.49 2.61 -10.81
CA LYS A 295 6.86 1.78 -11.86
C LYS A 295 5.73 2.54 -12.55
N ARG A 296 4.90 3.23 -11.77
CA ARG A 296 3.78 4.04 -12.26
C ARG A 296 4.26 5.26 -13.04
N ALA A 297 5.25 6.00 -12.51
CA ALA A 297 5.82 7.17 -13.17
C ALA A 297 6.42 6.83 -14.54
N GLN A 298 7.10 5.69 -14.66
CA GLN A 298 7.66 5.23 -15.93
C GLN A 298 6.55 4.95 -16.95
N TRP A 299 5.47 4.31 -16.55
CA TRP A 299 4.34 4.01 -17.43
C TRP A 299 3.64 5.29 -17.88
N LEU A 300 3.38 6.23 -16.96
CA LEU A 300 2.73 7.51 -17.27
C LEU A 300 3.57 8.37 -18.23
N LEU A 301 4.89 8.43 -18.03
CA LEU A 301 5.78 9.16 -18.94
C LEU A 301 5.77 8.58 -20.35
N GLY A 302 5.67 7.25 -20.49
CA GLY A 302 5.55 6.60 -21.79
C GLY A 302 4.27 6.97 -22.56
N ARG A 303 3.26 7.48 -21.83
CA ARG A 303 1.94 7.83 -22.37
C ARG A 303 1.66 9.35 -22.37
N THR A 304 2.67 10.17 -22.18
CA THR A 304 2.50 11.62 -22.09
C THR A 304 1.71 12.21 -23.25
N GLU A 305 1.93 11.74 -24.49
CA GLU A 305 1.25 12.24 -25.69
C GLU A 305 -0.25 11.89 -25.73
N GLU A 306 -0.70 10.91 -24.91
CA GLU A 306 -2.11 10.53 -24.82
C GLU A 306 -2.88 11.43 -23.84
N PHE A 307 -2.20 12.02 -22.87
CA PHE A 307 -2.81 12.82 -21.80
C PHE A 307 -2.87 14.32 -22.15
N PHE A 308 -1.99 14.79 -23.02
CA PHE A 308 -1.86 16.22 -23.33
C PHE A 308 -2.04 16.49 -24.82
N TYR A 309 -2.80 17.54 -25.14
CA TYR A 309 -3.14 17.99 -26.50
C TYR A 309 -2.85 19.48 -26.70
#